data_f3dd830b8a97132d1ba6a9783fa2dfcc
#
_entry.id   f3dd830b8a97132d1ba6a9783fa2dfcc
#
_cell.length_a   1.000
_cell.length_b   1.000
_cell.length_c   1.000
_cell.angle_alpha   90.00
_cell.angle_beta   90.00
_cell.angle_gamma   90.00
#
_symmetry.space_group_name_H-M   'P 1'
#
loop_
_entity.id
_entity.type
_entity.pdbx_description
1 polymer ?
#
loop_
_entity_poly.entity_id
_entity_poly.type
_entity_poly.pdbx_seq_one_letter_code
_entity_poly.pdbx_strand_id
1 'polypeptide(L)'
;MRWQDMRRSTNVEDRRGMRMGIPVTGGLGLIVLLVIGLLTGINPLQLIGGGGPEPGVESAPPGDDPMRDFVSAILGSTEETWGAVFSAGGAQYREPQLVIFSDATSSACGTGQSAMGPFYCPLDQTVYIDLSFYSDLRERLGAPGDFAQAYVIAHEVGHHVQNMLGTMERAQQSGGSANSMSVRLELQADCYAGLWANRAERAKPMLESGDVEEALNAASAIGDDRLQRQTQGRVVPESFTHGTSAQRVRWFRRGLESGDTNACDTFNTQTL
;
A
#
# COMPACT_ATOMS: atom_id res chain seq x y z
N MET A 1 -10.74 13.50 8.76
CA MET A 1 -9.44 13.95 9.37
C MET A 1 -8.99 15.30 8.82
N ARG A 2 -8.18 16.07 9.55
CA ARG A 2 -7.63 17.36 9.10
C ARG A 2 -6.26 17.19 8.45
N TRP A 3 -6.23 16.91 7.17
CA TRP A 3 -5.00 16.66 6.41
C TRP A 3 -4.55 17.85 5.56
N GLN A 4 -5.42 18.83 5.33
CA GLN A 4 -5.17 19.96 4.41
C GLN A 4 -3.94 20.78 4.81
N ASP A 5 -3.67 20.90 6.10
CA ASP A 5 -2.55 21.65 6.65
C ASP A 5 -1.27 20.81 6.86
N MET A 6 -1.25 19.55 6.44
CA MET A 6 -0.06 18.70 6.51
C MET A 6 0.95 19.07 5.44
N ARG A 7 2.24 18.79 5.71
CA ARG A 7 3.29 18.88 4.70
C ARG A 7 3.02 17.90 3.57
N ARG A 8 3.30 18.32 2.36
CA ARG A 8 3.24 17.43 1.18
C ARG A 8 4.59 16.76 0.98
N SER A 9 4.59 15.45 0.85
CA SER A 9 5.77 14.70 0.42
C SER A 9 6.09 15.01 -1.05
N THR A 10 7.37 15.09 -1.36
CA THR A 10 7.88 15.16 -2.74
C THR A 10 8.19 13.78 -3.32
N ASN A 11 8.02 12.71 -2.53
CA ASN A 11 8.33 11.33 -2.90
C ASN A 11 7.14 10.60 -3.55
N VAL A 12 6.20 11.36 -4.13
CA VAL A 12 5.03 10.81 -4.85
C VAL A 12 5.23 10.92 -6.34
N GLU A 13 5.33 9.79 -7.02
CA GLU A 13 5.35 9.68 -8.48
C GLU A 13 3.95 9.27 -8.99
N ASP A 14 3.43 9.99 -9.97
CA ASP A 14 2.15 9.69 -10.60
C ASP A 14 2.38 9.02 -11.95
N ARG A 15 2.05 7.73 -12.02
CA ARG A 15 2.14 6.92 -13.25
C ARG A 15 0.78 6.65 -13.89
N ARG A 16 -0.29 7.29 -13.42
CA ARG A 16 -1.61 7.16 -14.04
C ARG A 16 -1.55 7.70 -15.47
N GLY A 17 -2.15 6.94 -16.40
CA GLY A 17 -2.08 7.28 -17.83
C GLY A 17 -0.80 6.83 -18.54
N MET A 18 0.22 6.34 -17.82
CA MET A 18 1.32 5.63 -18.47
C MET A 18 0.83 4.25 -18.93
N ARG A 19 0.63 4.08 -20.22
CA ARG A 19 0.38 2.75 -20.79
C ARG A 19 1.66 1.94 -20.65
N MET A 20 1.61 0.77 -20.00
CA MET A 20 2.69 -0.21 -20.10
C MET A 20 2.78 -0.65 -21.57
N GLY A 21 3.64 0.01 -22.34
CA GLY A 21 4.02 -0.47 -23.64
C GLY A 21 4.69 -1.83 -23.46
N ILE A 22 4.16 -2.88 -24.09
CA ILE A 22 4.90 -4.15 -24.20
C ILE A 22 6.20 -3.77 -24.92
N PRO A 23 7.38 -3.88 -24.27
CA PRO A 23 8.62 -3.59 -24.96
C PRO A 23 8.79 -4.67 -26.04
N VAL A 24 8.47 -4.34 -27.29
CA VAL A 24 8.77 -5.19 -28.46
C VAL A 24 10.28 -5.02 -28.71
N THR A 25 11.09 -5.45 -27.77
CA THR A 25 12.54 -5.49 -27.90
C THR A 25 12.96 -6.88 -28.36
N GLY A 26 13.16 -7.02 -29.65
CA GLY A 26 13.72 -8.21 -30.29
C GLY A 26 12.90 -8.70 -31.47
N GLY A 27 13.59 -9.14 -32.54
CA GLY A 27 12.99 -9.62 -33.78
C GLY A 27 11.97 -10.76 -33.62
N LEU A 28 11.99 -11.50 -32.51
CA LEU A 28 11.01 -12.54 -32.18
C LEU A 28 9.61 -11.96 -31.88
N GLY A 29 9.50 -10.82 -31.18
CA GLY A 29 8.23 -10.17 -30.88
C GLY A 29 7.54 -9.66 -32.15
N LEU A 30 8.31 -9.14 -33.10
CA LEU A 30 7.79 -8.70 -34.41
C LEU A 30 7.25 -9.88 -35.23
N ILE A 31 7.93 -11.02 -35.19
CA ILE A 31 7.53 -12.24 -35.87
C ILE A 31 6.21 -12.78 -35.31
N VAL A 32 6.07 -12.81 -33.99
CA VAL A 32 4.82 -13.25 -33.33
C VAL A 32 3.65 -12.32 -33.69
N LEU A 33 3.83 -11.02 -33.73
CA LEU A 33 2.81 -10.05 -34.12
C LEU A 33 2.43 -10.20 -35.61
N LEU A 34 3.40 -10.48 -36.51
CA LEU A 34 3.15 -10.74 -37.91
C LEU A 34 2.35 -12.03 -38.12
N VAL A 35 2.67 -13.10 -37.38
CA VAL A 35 1.94 -14.37 -37.43
C VAL A 35 0.50 -14.21 -36.92
N ILE A 36 0.28 -13.48 -35.83
CA ILE A 36 -1.06 -13.19 -35.31
C ILE A 36 -1.84 -12.37 -36.33
N GLY A 37 -1.25 -11.33 -36.91
CA GLY A 37 -1.87 -10.53 -37.95
C GLY A 37 -2.29 -11.34 -39.18
N LEU A 38 -1.46 -12.31 -39.61
CA LEU A 38 -1.75 -13.19 -40.74
C LEU A 38 -2.88 -14.17 -40.43
N LEU A 39 -2.99 -14.67 -39.21
CA LEU A 39 -4.01 -15.62 -38.78
C LEU A 39 -5.36 -14.97 -38.46
N THR A 40 -5.35 -13.73 -38.01
CA THR A 40 -6.57 -13.02 -37.53
C THR A 40 -7.07 -11.97 -38.50
N GLY A 41 -6.30 -11.64 -39.57
CA GLY A 41 -6.63 -10.56 -40.52
C GLY A 41 -6.48 -9.15 -39.95
N ILE A 42 -5.96 -9.02 -38.74
CA ILE A 42 -5.73 -7.73 -38.09
C ILE A 42 -4.38 -7.19 -38.58
N ASN A 43 -4.34 -5.94 -39.01
CA ASN A 43 -3.10 -5.31 -39.46
C ASN A 43 -2.14 -5.16 -38.29
N PRO A 44 -0.97 -5.87 -38.27
CA PRO A 44 -0.02 -5.81 -37.14
C PRO A 44 0.58 -4.42 -36.91
N LEU A 45 0.58 -3.55 -37.94
CA LEU A 45 0.98 -2.15 -37.81
C LEU A 45 -0.03 -1.32 -37.00
N GLN A 46 -1.30 -1.74 -36.92
CA GLN A 46 -2.28 -1.11 -36.04
C GLN A 46 -2.09 -1.50 -34.57
N LEU A 47 -1.52 -2.69 -34.32
CA LEU A 47 -1.15 -3.12 -32.97
C LEU A 47 0.16 -2.47 -32.46
N ILE A 48 1.08 -2.14 -33.36
CA ILE A 48 2.36 -1.48 -33.03
C ILE A 48 2.23 0.04 -33.16
N GLY A 49 1.41 0.52 -34.08
CA GLY A 49 1.25 1.92 -34.48
C GLY A 49 0.03 2.63 -33.93
N GLY A 50 -0.66 2.08 -32.94
CA GLY A 50 -1.73 2.76 -32.21
C GLY A 50 -1.26 3.92 -31.32
N GLY A 51 -0.09 4.46 -31.57
CA GLY A 51 0.50 5.62 -30.92
C GLY A 51 0.85 6.72 -31.92
N GLY A 52 -0.14 7.18 -32.72
CA GLY A 52 -0.10 8.57 -33.16
C GLY A 52 -0.21 9.45 -31.91
N PRO A 53 0.36 10.67 -31.90
CA PRO A 53 0.13 11.57 -30.80
C PRO A 53 -1.37 11.89 -30.76
N GLU A 54 -2.14 11.15 -29.95
CA GLU A 54 -3.41 11.68 -29.48
C GLU A 54 -3.10 12.97 -28.72
N PRO A 55 -3.87 14.06 -28.93
CA PRO A 55 -3.68 15.29 -28.19
C PRO A 55 -3.71 14.92 -26.71
N GLY A 56 -2.61 15.24 -26.01
CA GLY A 56 -2.28 14.78 -24.69
C GLY A 56 -3.48 14.68 -23.78
N VAL A 57 -3.63 13.53 -23.15
CA VAL A 57 -4.20 13.52 -21.81
C VAL A 57 -3.18 14.30 -20.98
N GLU A 58 -3.41 15.61 -20.91
CA GLU A 58 -2.72 16.48 -19.99
C GLU A 58 -2.86 15.82 -18.61
N SER A 59 -1.76 15.28 -18.09
CA SER A 59 -1.70 14.96 -16.67
C SER A 59 -2.09 16.25 -15.97
N ALA A 60 -3.19 16.20 -15.20
CA ALA A 60 -3.68 17.35 -14.46
C ALA A 60 -2.51 18.04 -13.75
N PRO A 61 -2.43 19.39 -13.78
CA PRO A 61 -1.35 20.10 -13.12
C PRO A 61 -1.23 19.64 -11.66
N PRO A 62 -0.01 19.57 -11.09
CA PRO A 62 0.20 19.22 -9.69
C PRO A 62 -0.47 20.27 -8.79
N GLY A 63 -1.71 20.12 -8.43
CA GLY A 63 -2.49 21.06 -7.64
C GLY A 63 -4.00 20.89 -7.80
N ASP A 64 -4.46 20.27 -8.89
CA ASP A 64 -5.90 20.08 -9.17
C ASP A 64 -6.39 18.64 -8.92
N ASP A 65 -5.58 17.76 -8.34
CA ASP A 65 -5.97 16.40 -7.98
C ASP A 65 -6.04 16.22 -6.45
N PRO A 66 -7.23 16.33 -5.84
CA PRO A 66 -7.39 16.22 -4.38
C PRO A 66 -6.91 14.88 -3.81
N MET A 67 -7.00 13.79 -4.61
CA MET A 67 -6.59 12.47 -4.13
C MET A 67 -5.07 12.32 -4.12
N ARG A 68 -4.38 12.83 -5.16
CA ARG A 68 -2.92 12.90 -5.17
C ARG A 68 -2.41 13.80 -4.04
N ASP A 69 -3.07 14.94 -3.82
CA ASP A 69 -2.73 15.87 -2.75
C ASP A 69 -2.88 15.22 -1.37
N PHE A 70 -4.00 14.50 -1.15
CA PHE A 70 -4.24 13.70 0.05
C PHE A 70 -3.14 12.65 0.27
N VAL A 71 -2.85 11.81 -0.73
CA VAL A 71 -1.79 10.79 -0.65
C VAL A 71 -0.45 11.42 -0.28
N SER A 72 -0.11 12.55 -0.90
CA SER A 72 1.12 13.30 -0.63
C SER A 72 1.17 13.85 0.82
N ALA A 73 0.02 14.31 1.34
CA ALA A 73 -0.10 14.78 2.72
C ALA A 73 0.12 13.64 3.74
N ILE A 74 -0.53 12.49 3.51
CA ILE A 74 -0.40 11.35 4.40
C ILE A 74 1.02 10.78 4.38
N LEU A 75 1.61 10.62 3.18
CA LEU A 75 3.01 10.17 3.07
C LEU A 75 3.95 11.14 3.81
N GLY A 76 3.78 12.46 3.62
CA GLY A 76 4.56 13.49 4.32
C GLY A 76 4.43 13.39 5.85
N SER A 77 3.24 13.11 6.36
CA SER A 77 2.99 12.90 7.80
C SER A 77 3.67 11.62 8.32
N THR A 78 3.69 10.54 7.52
CA THR A 78 4.42 9.31 7.90
C THR A 78 5.93 9.54 7.91
N GLU A 79 6.46 10.29 6.95
CA GLU A 79 7.89 10.65 6.88
C GLU A 79 8.33 11.44 8.12
N GLU A 80 7.56 12.45 8.52
CA GLU A 80 7.82 13.24 9.74
C GLU A 80 7.82 12.35 10.99
N THR A 81 6.84 11.49 11.13
CA THR A 81 6.72 10.59 12.27
C THR A 81 7.89 9.62 12.36
N TRP A 82 8.19 8.92 11.27
CA TRP A 82 9.26 7.92 11.27
C TRP A 82 10.64 8.54 11.31
N GLY A 83 10.83 9.72 10.67
CA GLY A 83 12.05 10.51 10.81
C GLY A 83 12.36 10.84 12.27
N ALA A 84 11.36 11.27 13.03
CA ALA A 84 11.50 11.55 14.46
C ALA A 84 11.77 10.28 15.29
N VAL A 85 11.09 9.15 14.99
CA VAL A 85 11.29 7.86 15.68
C VAL A 85 12.73 7.35 15.48
N PHE A 86 13.20 7.29 14.23
CA PHE A 86 14.54 6.82 13.91
C PHE A 86 15.62 7.73 14.50
N SER A 87 15.44 9.05 14.40
CA SER A 87 16.38 10.03 14.99
C SER A 87 16.49 9.88 16.50
N ALA A 88 15.36 9.68 17.18
CA ALA A 88 15.35 9.42 18.63
C ALA A 88 16.08 8.12 19.00
N GLY A 89 16.08 7.13 18.10
CA GLY A 89 16.84 5.88 18.22
C GLY A 89 18.30 5.98 17.77
N GLY A 90 18.79 7.16 17.37
CA GLY A 90 20.15 7.35 16.85
C GLY A 90 20.39 6.80 15.45
N ALA A 91 19.34 6.54 14.69
CA ALA A 91 19.39 6.03 13.32
C ALA A 91 18.85 7.05 12.31
N GLN A 92 19.16 6.86 11.03
CA GLN A 92 18.64 7.68 9.95
C GLN A 92 17.47 6.96 9.27
N TYR A 93 16.35 7.65 9.14
CA TYR A 93 15.22 7.21 8.33
C TYR A 93 15.49 7.53 6.86
N ARG A 94 15.25 6.56 5.97
CA ARG A 94 15.19 6.77 4.53
C ARG A 94 13.74 6.73 4.13
N GLU A 95 13.25 7.81 3.55
CA GLU A 95 11.87 7.93 3.13
C GLU A 95 11.56 6.99 1.95
N PRO A 96 10.41 6.32 1.93
CA PRO A 96 9.99 5.51 0.80
C PRO A 96 9.57 6.39 -0.38
N GLN A 97 9.60 5.84 -1.59
CA GLN A 97 8.84 6.38 -2.71
C GLN A 97 7.39 5.89 -2.64
N LEU A 98 6.46 6.64 -3.21
CA LEU A 98 5.09 6.20 -3.43
C LEU A 98 4.71 6.42 -4.89
N VAL A 99 4.23 5.37 -5.54
CA VAL A 99 3.76 5.40 -6.92
C VAL A 99 2.25 5.28 -6.95
N ILE A 100 1.59 6.27 -7.53
CA ILE A 100 0.18 6.19 -7.89
C ILE A 100 0.08 5.63 -9.31
N PHE A 101 -0.73 4.59 -9.51
CA PHE A 101 -0.90 3.96 -10.82
C PHE A 101 -2.38 3.67 -11.12
N SER A 102 -2.69 3.21 -12.32
CA SER A 102 -3.99 2.69 -12.71
C SER A 102 -3.82 1.32 -13.35
N ASP A 103 -4.69 0.37 -13.00
CA ASP A 103 -4.79 -1.00 -13.51
C ASP A 103 -3.57 -1.86 -13.22
N ALA A 104 -2.41 -1.51 -13.74
CA ALA A 104 -1.18 -2.28 -13.55
C ALA A 104 0.07 -1.38 -13.58
N THR A 105 1.10 -1.79 -12.84
CA THR A 105 2.40 -1.11 -12.80
C THR A 105 3.54 -2.11 -12.66
N SER A 106 4.74 -1.73 -13.12
CA SER A 106 5.96 -2.50 -12.90
C SER A 106 6.63 -2.05 -11.61
N SER A 107 7.10 -3.02 -10.82
CA SER A 107 7.95 -2.83 -9.66
C SER A 107 9.15 -3.76 -9.72
N ALA A 108 10.15 -3.58 -8.87
CA ALA A 108 11.25 -4.52 -8.74
C ALA A 108 10.81 -5.89 -8.19
N CYS A 109 9.63 -5.96 -7.56
CA CYS A 109 9.02 -7.20 -7.06
C CYS A 109 8.14 -7.91 -8.10
N GLY A 110 8.02 -7.36 -9.32
CA GLY A 110 7.17 -7.87 -10.39
C GLY A 110 6.06 -6.91 -10.78
N THR A 111 5.05 -7.43 -11.49
CA THR A 111 3.90 -6.63 -11.93
C THR A 111 2.87 -6.52 -10.82
N GLY A 112 2.60 -5.30 -10.34
CA GLY A 112 1.47 -4.99 -9.50
C GLY A 112 0.20 -4.78 -10.32
N GLN A 113 -0.93 -5.25 -9.82
CA GLN A 113 -2.26 -5.06 -10.41
C GLN A 113 -3.21 -4.47 -9.38
N SER A 114 -4.12 -3.58 -9.80
CA SER A 114 -5.13 -2.96 -8.94
C SER A 114 -5.93 -3.98 -8.12
N ALA A 115 -6.22 -5.14 -8.69
CA ALA A 115 -6.93 -6.23 -8.02
C ALA A 115 -6.19 -6.82 -6.81
N MET A 116 -4.88 -6.59 -6.68
CA MET A 116 -4.08 -7.02 -5.54
C MET A 116 -4.17 -6.05 -4.34
N GLY A 117 -4.71 -4.86 -4.55
CA GLY A 117 -4.70 -3.77 -3.59
C GLY A 117 -3.36 -3.01 -3.56
N PRO A 118 -3.22 -2.04 -2.65
CA PRO A 118 -1.95 -1.38 -2.37
C PRO A 118 -0.91 -2.38 -1.88
N PHE A 119 0.37 -2.10 -2.15
CA PHE A 119 1.47 -2.95 -1.69
C PHE A 119 2.78 -2.18 -1.55
N TYR A 120 3.65 -2.67 -0.69
CA TYR A 120 5.04 -2.24 -0.58
C TYR A 120 5.98 -3.25 -1.25
N CYS A 121 6.92 -2.77 -2.07
CA CYS A 121 7.99 -3.60 -2.63
C CYS A 121 9.32 -3.34 -1.91
N PRO A 122 9.89 -4.32 -1.16
CA PRO A 122 11.13 -4.12 -0.43
C PRO A 122 12.37 -3.97 -1.32
N LEU A 123 12.33 -4.45 -2.57
CA LEU A 123 13.47 -4.40 -3.47
C LEU A 123 13.73 -3.00 -4.03
N ASP A 124 12.69 -2.21 -4.27
CA ASP A 124 12.80 -0.81 -4.71
C ASP A 124 12.38 0.22 -3.65
N GLN A 125 11.97 -0.26 -2.47
CA GLN A 125 11.57 0.55 -1.32
C GLN A 125 10.42 1.52 -1.66
N THR A 126 9.45 1.04 -2.43
CA THR A 126 8.37 1.84 -2.98
C THR A 126 7.00 1.28 -2.56
N VAL A 127 6.13 2.18 -2.13
CA VAL A 127 4.70 1.91 -1.93
C VAL A 127 3.97 2.12 -3.25
N TYR A 128 3.09 1.20 -3.62
CA TYR A 128 2.29 1.25 -4.84
C TYR A 128 0.81 1.30 -4.50
N ILE A 129 0.08 2.25 -5.07
CA ILE A 129 -1.35 2.39 -4.83
C ILE A 129 -2.11 2.75 -6.11
N ASP A 130 -3.17 1.99 -6.41
CA ASP A 130 -4.20 2.41 -7.34
C ASP A 130 -5.31 3.10 -6.56
N LEU A 131 -5.63 4.34 -6.92
CA LEU A 131 -6.65 5.13 -6.21
C LEU A 131 -8.06 4.53 -6.34
N SER A 132 -8.32 3.65 -7.31
CA SER A 132 -9.57 2.90 -7.41
C SER A 132 -9.81 2.00 -6.18
N PHE A 133 -8.75 1.57 -5.50
CA PHE A 133 -8.85 0.82 -4.25
C PHE A 133 -9.65 1.57 -3.16
N TYR A 134 -9.60 2.87 -3.12
CA TYR A 134 -10.39 3.65 -2.16
C TYR A 134 -11.90 3.57 -2.41
N SER A 135 -12.30 3.43 -3.69
CA SER A 135 -13.68 3.11 -4.01
C SER A 135 -14.06 1.70 -3.58
N ASP A 136 -13.18 0.72 -3.81
CA ASP A 136 -13.38 -0.65 -3.33
C ASP A 136 -13.46 -0.73 -1.80
N LEU A 137 -12.60 0.00 -1.09
CA LEU A 137 -12.59 0.08 0.37
C LEU A 137 -13.94 0.60 0.90
N ARG A 138 -14.50 1.62 0.27
CA ARG A 138 -15.80 2.20 0.62
C ARG A 138 -16.98 1.30 0.22
N GLU A 139 -17.02 0.86 -1.05
CA GLU A 139 -18.22 0.27 -1.65
C GLU A 139 -18.30 -1.24 -1.47
N ARG A 140 -17.17 -1.93 -1.57
CA ARG A 140 -17.11 -3.40 -1.49
C ARG A 140 -16.74 -3.90 -0.11
N LEU A 141 -15.83 -3.19 0.57
CA LEU A 141 -15.32 -3.60 1.89
C LEU A 141 -16.09 -2.91 3.04
N GLY A 142 -16.89 -1.89 2.75
CA GLY A 142 -17.73 -1.21 3.74
C GLY A 142 -16.92 -0.45 4.80
N ALA A 143 -15.77 0.08 4.41
CA ALA A 143 -14.88 0.90 5.24
C ALA A 143 -14.65 2.28 4.58
N PRO A 144 -15.67 3.16 4.57
CA PRO A 144 -15.54 4.51 4.05
C PRO A 144 -14.71 5.38 5.00
N GLY A 145 -14.27 6.53 4.50
CA GLY A 145 -13.64 7.60 5.27
C GLY A 145 -12.22 7.91 4.81
N ASP A 146 -11.79 9.14 5.08
CA ASP A 146 -10.46 9.58 4.68
C ASP A 146 -9.39 8.99 5.62
N PHE A 147 -9.70 8.77 6.90
CA PHE A 147 -8.77 8.13 7.81
C PHE A 147 -8.62 6.63 7.56
N ALA A 148 -9.64 5.95 7.00
CA ALA A 148 -9.52 4.60 6.48
C ALA A 148 -8.49 4.50 5.34
N GLN A 149 -8.50 5.48 4.43
CA GLN A 149 -7.52 5.60 3.34
C GLN A 149 -6.11 5.93 3.87
N ALA A 150 -6.01 6.84 4.83
CA ALA A 150 -4.75 7.18 5.49
C ALA A 150 -4.12 5.99 6.22
N TYR A 151 -4.93 5.17 6.88
CA TYR A 151 -4.48 3.93 7.52
C TYR A 151 -3.83 2.98 6.52
N VAL A 152 -4.38 2.82 5.32
CA VAL A 152 -3.79 1.94 4.29
C VAL A 152 -2.39 2.42 3.90
N ILE A 153 -2.21 3.72 3.63
CA ILE A 153 -0.88 4.27 3.30
C ILE A 153 0.09 4.06 4.48
N ALA A 154 -0.35 4.34 5.70
CA ALA A 154 0.48 4.17 6.90
C ALA A 154 0.86 2.70 7.14
N HIS A 155 0.00 1.75 6.79
CA HIS A 155 0.27 0.31 6.84
C HIS A 155 1.38 -0.08 5.85
N GLU A 156 1.30 0.37 4.60
CA GLU A 156 2.34 0.11 3.60
C GLU A 156 3.69 0.75 3.99
N VAL A 157 3.66 1.95 4.58
CA VAL A 157 4.85 2.56 5.17
C VAL A 157 5.35 1.74 6.37
N GLY A 158 4.47 1.08 7.11
CA GLY A 158 4.84 0.12 8.16
C GLY A 158 5.70 -1.02 7.63
N HIS A 159 5.39 -1.55 6.45
CA HIS A 159 6.24 -2.53 5.75
C HIS A 159 7.61 -1.95 5.34
N HIS A 160 7.65 -0.69 4.92
CA HIS A 160 8.91 -0.01 4.66
C HIS A 160 9.78 0.07 5.93
N VAL A 161 9.19 0.42 7.06
CA VAL A 161 9.88 0.45 8.36
C VAL A 161 10.41 -0.94 8.75
N GLN A 162 9.62 -1.99 8.55
CA GLN A 162 10.06 -3.37 8.77
C GLN A 162 11.26 -3.75 7.91
N ASN A 163 11.26 -3.33 6.65
CA ASN A 163 12.39 -3.55 5.74
C ASN A 163 13.64 -2.83 6.24
N MET A 164 13.53 -1.56 6.63
CA MET A 164 14.64 -0.78 7.18
C MET A 164 15.21 -1.37 8.48
N LEU A 165 14.36 -1.94 9.33
CA LEU A 165 14.76 -2.61 10.57
C LEU A 165 15.28 -4.04 10.37
N GLY A 166 15.28 -4.56 9.12
CA GLY A 166 15.65 -5.94 8.80
C GLY A 166 14.68 -6.99 9.36
N THR A 167 13.46 -6.58 9.75
CA THR A 167 12.47 -7.49 10.34
C THR A 167 11.95 -8.48 9.30
N MET A 168 11.76 -8.04 8.05
CA MET A 168 11.33 -8.93 6.96
C MET A 168 12.33 -10.05 6.70
N GLU A 169 13.61 -9.74 6.66
CA GLU A 169 14.67 -10.73 6.46
C GLU A 169 14.72 -11.72 7.63
N ARG A 170 14.70 -11.22 8.87
CA ARG A 170 14.68 -12.08 10.08
C ARG A 170 13.45 -12.99 10.11
N ALA A 171 12.28 -12.51 9.70
CA ALA A 171 11.07 -13.33 9.62
C ALA A 171 11.23 -14.50 8.63
N GLN A 172 11.85 -14.28 7.48
CA GLN A 172 12.13 -15.32 6.49
C GLN A 172 13.12 -16.39 7.01
N GLN A 173 14.07 -15.98 7.87
CA GLN A 173 15.09 -16.86 8.43
C GLN A 173 14.63 -17.63 9.67
N SER A 174 13.51 -17.26 10.31
CA SER A 174 13.14 -17.75 11.65
C SER A 174 12.53 -19.15 11.71
N GLY A 175 12.39 -19.85 10.57
CA GLY A 175 11.97 -21.27 10.51
C GLY A 175 10.50 -21.57 10.89
N GLY A 176 9.68 -20.56 11.09
CA GLY A 176 8.22 -20.69 11.23
C GLY A 176 7.53 -21.03 9.90
N SER A 177 6.26 -21.39 9.93
CA SER A 177 5.51 -21.49 8.67
C SER A 177 5.46 -20.11 8.00
N ALA A 178 5.56 -20.08 6.66
CA ALA A 178 5.53 -18.83 5.90
C ALA A 178 4.28 -18.00 6.23
N ASN A 179 3.11 -18.63 6.33
CA ASN A 179 1.86 -17.95 6.68
C ASN A 179 1.90 -17.35 8.09
N SER A 180 2.44 -18.07 9.08
CA SER A 180 2.54 -17.53 10.45
C SER A 180 3.47 -16.31 10.52
N MET A 181 4.58 -16.31 9.79
CA MET A 181 5.49 -15.16 9.73
C MET A 181 4.89 -13.99 8.97
N SER A 182 4.17 -14.25 7.89
CA SER A 182 3.42 -13.23 7.16
C SER A 182 2.41 -12.53 8.05
N VAL A 183 1.57 -13.28 8.77
CA VAL A 183 0.61 -12.71 9.74
C VAL A 183 1.31 -11.82 10.77
N ARG A 184 2.47 -12.21 11.30
CA ARG A 184 3.20 -11.38 12.27
C ARG A 184 3.71 -10.07 11.67
N LEU A 185 4.18 -10.10 10.42
CA LEU A 185 4.57 -8.88 9.69
C LEU A 185 3.38 -7.96 9.48
N GLU A 186 2.25 -8.49 9.03
CA GLU A 186 1.03 -7.71 8.80
C GLU A 186 0.52 -7.03 10.08
N LEU A 187 0.43 -7.79 11.17
CA LEU A 187 -0.02 -7.24 12.45
C LEU A 187 0.96 -6.19 13.03
N GLN A 188 2.25 -6.33 12.76
CA GLN A 188 3.23 -5.31 13.12
C GLN A 188 3.07 -4.04 12.27
N ALA A 189 2.78 -4.18 10.96
CA ALA A 189 2.48 -3.04 10.10
C ALA A 189 1.20 -2.31 10.55
N ASP A 190 0.16 -3.04 10.97
CA ASP A 190 -1.02 -2.44 11.60
C ASP A 190 -0.68 -1.65 12.87
N CYS A 191 0.17 -2.21 13.72
CA CYS A 191 0.63 -1.51 14.94
C CYS A 191 1.44 -0.25 14.59
N TYR A 192 2.28 -0.30 13.57
CA TYR A 192 3.03 0.86 13.10
C TYR A 192 2.13 1.94 12.50
N ALA A 193 1.06 1.56 11.80
CA ALA A 193 0.05 2.50 11.36
C ALA A 193 -0.66 3.19 12.55
N GLY A 194 -0.99 2.44 13.60
CA GLY A 194 -1.53 3.00 14.83
C GLY A 194 -0.54 3.92 15.56
N LEU A 195 0.74 3.54 15.60
CA LEU A 195 1.80 4.36 16.17
C LEU A 195 1.95 5.69 15.41
N TRP A 196 1.93 5.65 14.08
CA TRP A 196 1.91 6.86 13.27
C TRP A 196 0.75 7.78 13.66
N ALA A 197 -0.46 7.24 13.72
CA ALA A 197 -1.64 8.01 14.09
C ALA A 197 -1.51 8.68 15.47
N ASN A 198 -0.99 7.96 16.49
CA ASN A 198 -0.74 8.51 17.83
C ASN A 198 0.25 9.68 17.79
N ARG A 199 1.38 9.48 17.12
CA ARG A 199 2.46 10.47 17.11
C ARG A 199 2.14 11.68 16.25
N ALA A 200 1.49 11.47 15.11
CA ALA A 200 1.03 12.55 14.25
C ALA A 200 -0.01 13.42 14.98
N GLU A 201 -1.00 12.80 15.66
CA GLU A 201 -1.99 13.50 16.47
C GLU A 201 -1.36 14.33 17.59
N ARG A 202 -0.33 13.79 18.26
CA ARG A 202 0.39 14.51 19.33
C ARG A 202 1.24 15.66 18.78
N ALA A 203 1.80 15.51 17.60
CA ALA A 203 2.60 16.56 16.98
C ALA A 203 1.74 17.71 16.46
N LYS A 204 0.62 17.36 15.81
CA LYS A 204 -0.36 18.30 15.28
C LYS A 204 -1.74 17.62 15.27
N PRO A 205 -2.71 18.15 16.04
CA PRO A 205 -4.05 17.57 16.08
C PRO A 205 -4.65 17.42 14.70
N MET A 206 -4.87 16.17 14.27
CA MET A 206 -5.37 15.83 12.93
C MET A 206 -6.64 14.98 12.95
N LEU A 207 -6.90 14.29 14.08
CA LEU A 207 -8.05 13.41 14.20
C LEU A 207 -9.34 14.18 14.48
N GLU A 208 -10.40 13.72 13.88
CA GLU A 208 -11.78 14.17 14.07
C GLU A 208 -12.63 13.03 14.63
N SER A 209 -13.85 13.37 15.06
CA SER A 209 -14.75 12.35 15.60
C SER A 209 -15.12 11.34 14.53
N GLY A 210 -14.88 10.05 14.80
CA GLY A 210 -15.16 8.95 13.89
C GLY A 210 -13.92 8.39 13.15
N ASP A 211 -12.82 9.16 13.08
CA ASP A 211 -11.63 8.75 12.32
C ASP A 211 -11.04 7.42 12.82
N VAL A 212 -10.94 7.25 14.13
CA VAL A 212 -10.40 6.02 14.71
C VAL A 212 -11.26 4.82 14.33
N GLU A 213 -12.58 4.98 14.35
CA GLU A 213 -13.53 3.96 13.90
C GLU A 213 -13.39 3.64 12.43
N GLU A 214 -13.10 4.62 11.58
CA GLU A 214 -12.81 4.40 10.16
C GLU A 214 -11.60 3.50 9.95
N ALA A 215 -10.47 3.78 10.62
CA ALA A 215 -9.29 2.93 10.56
C ALA A 215 -9.53 1.51 11.11
N LEU A 216 -10.25 1.40 12.25
CA LEU A 216 -10.60 0.10 12.82
C LEU A 216 -11.50 -0.72 11.89
N ASN A 217 -12.45 -0.05 11.20
CA ASN A 217 -13.29 -0.67 10.20
C ASN A 217 -12.48 -1.13 8.98
N ALA A 218 -11.53 -0.31 8.51
CA ALA A 218 -10.64 -0.69 7.42
C ALA A 218 -9.78 -1.90 7.79
N ALA A 219 -9.11 -1.87 8.95
CA ALA A 219 -8.32 -3.00 9.46
C ALA A 219 -9.17 -4.29 9.57
N SER A 220 -10.41 -4.16 10.06
CA SER A 220 -11.34 -5.29 10.13
C SER A 220 -11.77 -5.80 8.75
N ALA A 221 -12.00 -4.89 7.80
CA ALA A 221 -12.53 -5.21 6.47
C ALA A 221 -11.57 -6.06 5.63
N ILE A 222 -10.26 -5.84 5.81
CA ILE A 222 -9.20 -6.52 5.08
C ILE A 222 -8.57 -7.70 5.84
N GLY A 223 -9.20 -8.17 6.94
CA GLY A 223 -8.82 -9.41 7.61
C GLY A 223 -9.18 -10.65 6.80
N ASP A 224 -8.29 -11.65 6.81
CA ASP A 224 -8.45 -12.89 6.03
C ASP A 224 -9.77 -13.61 6.31
N ASP A 225 -10.21 -13.64 7.55
CA ASP A 225 -11.47 -14.30 7.96
C ASP A 225 -12.69 -13.64 7.33
N ARG A 226 -12.68 -12.31 7.17
CA ARG A 226 -13.77 -11.56 6.54
C ARG A 226 -13.71 -11.70 5.02
N LEU A 227 -12.51 -11.52 4.42
CA LEU A 227 -12.32 -11.65 2.98
C LEU A 227 -12.66 -13.04 2.48
N GLN A 228 -12.22 -14.11 3.17
CA GLN A 228 -12.54 -15.49 2.79
C GLN A 228 -14.03 -15.80 2.92
N ARG A 229 -14.68 -15.29 3.98
CA ARG A 229 -16.13 -15.47 4.13
C ARG A 229 -16.91 -14.82 3.00
N GLN A 230 -16.49 -13.61 2.55
CA GLN A 230 -17.14 -12.90 1.46
C GLN A 230 -16.89 -13.55 0.09
N THR A 231 -15.68 -14.05 -0.16
CA THR A 231 -15.27 -14.56 -1.48
C THR A 231 -15.49 -16.06 -1.64
N GLN A 232 -15.33 -16.85 -0.57
CA GLN A 232 -15.33 -18.32 -0.61
C GLN A 232 -16.45 -18.95 0.23
N GLY A 233 -17.20 -18.15 1.01
CA GLY A 233 -18.26 -18.60 1.89
C GLY A 233 -17.78 -19.38 3.13
N ARG A 234 -16.49 -19.63 3.28
CA ARG A 234 -15.88 -20.37 4.39
C ARG A 234 -14.56 -19.75 4.82
N VAL A 235 -14.14 -20.02 6.04
CA VAL A 235 -12.88 -19.52 6.63
C VAL A 235 -11.93 -20.70 6.81
N VAL A 236 -10.67 -20.53 6.38
CA VAL A 236 -9.60 -21.52 6.47
C VAL A 236 -8.39 -20.86 7.17
N PRO A 237 -8.31 -20.92 8.53
CA PRO A 237 -7.30 -20.19 9.29
C PRO A 237 -5.85 -20.54 8.92
N GLU A 238 -5.60 -21.78 8.49
CA GLU A 238 -4.26 -22.24 8.10
C GLU A 238 -3.73 -21.56 6.83
N SER A 239 -4.61 -20.94 6.05
CA SER A 239 -4.25 -20.19 4.84
C SER A 239 -4.13 -18.70 5.05
N PHE A 240 -4.26 -18.21 6.29
CA PHE A 240 -4.16 -16.78 6.57
C PHE A 240 -2.74 -16.27 6.33
N THR A 241 -2.68 -15.14 5.65
CA THR A 241 -1.43 -14.42 5.38
C THR A 241 -1.43 -13.00 5.99
N HIS A 242 -2.62 -12.45 6.27
CA HIS A 242 -2.77 -11.10 6.83
C HIS A 242 -3.31 -11.10 8.27
N GLY A 243 -3.80 -12.23 8.76
CA GLY A 243 -4.41 -12.36 10.07
C GLY A 243 -5.91 -12.10 10.10
N THR A 244 -6.53 -12.34 11.25
CA THR A 244 -7.96 -12.11 11.44
C THR A 244 -8.28 -10.63 11.63
N SER A 245 -9.51 -10.26 11.29
CA SER A 245 -10.04 -8.90 11.56
C SER A 245 -9.82 -8.47 13.02
N ALA A 246 -10.03 -9.36 13.97
CA ALA A 246 -9.84 -9.07 15.40
C ALA A 246 -8.38 -8.82 15.77
N GLN A 247 -7.44 -9.56 15.16
CA GLN A 247 -6.01 -9.37 15.37
C GLN A 247 -5.56 -8.03 14.80
N ARG A 248 -5.95 -7.71 13.56
CA ARG A 248 -5.60 -6.44 12.89
C ARG A 248 -6.09 -5.23 13.69
N VAL A 249 -7.35 -5.22 14.09
CA VAL A 249 -7.93 -4.16 14.96
C VAL A 249 -7.17 -4.05 16.28
N ARG A 250 -6.82 -5.17 16.92
CA ARG A 250 -6.08 -5.18 18.19
C ARG A 250 -4.71 -4.52 18.05
N TRP A 251 -3.96 -4.89 17.01
CA TRP A 251 -2.60 -4.39 16.84
C TRP A 251 -2.57 -2.93 16.39
N PHE A 252 -3.48 -2.50 15.51
CA PHE A 252 -3.63 -1.08 15.21
C PHE A 252 -3.93 -0.26 16.48
N ARG A 253 -4.93 -0.70 17.28
CA ARG A 253 -5.29 -0.03 18.53
C ARG A 253 -4.11 0.03 19.51
N ARG A 254 -3.34 -1.04 19.61
CA ARG A 254 -2.15 -1.09 20.47
C ARG A 254 -1.11 -0.03 20.08
N GLY A 255 -0.86 0.14 18.80
CA GLY A 255 0.00 1.20 18.28
C GLY A 255 -0.56 2.59 18.57
N LEU A 256 -1.85 2.77 18.31
CA LEU A 256 -2.57 4.03 18.55
C LEU A 256 -2.57 4.46 20.03
N GLU A 257 -2.73 3.54 20.94
CA GLU A 257 -2.75 3.83 22.39
C GLU A 257 -1.35 4.10 22.96
N SER A 258 -0.35 3.33 22.50
CA SER A 258 1.00 3.41 23.06
C SER A 258 1.87 4.50 22.44
N GLY A 259 1.84 4.63 21.11
CA GLY A 259 2.80 5.44 20.35
C GLY A 259 4.26 4.98 20.51
N ASP A 260 4.48 3.71 20.94
CA ASP A 260 5.79 3.13 21.22
C ASP A 260 6.06 1.93 20.32
N THR A 261 7.22 1.93 19.65
CA THR A 261 7.66 0.84 18.77
C THR A 261 7.83 -0.48 19.52
N ASN A 262 8.21 -0.46 20.80
CA ASN A 262 8.33 -1.67 21.61
C ASN A 262 6.99 -2.38 21.84
N ALA A 263 5.88 -1.64 21.79
CA ALA A 263 4.55 -2.21 21.88
C ALA A 263 4.16 -3.03 20.64
N CYS A 264 4.87 -2.85 19.51
CA CYS A 264 4.60 -3.48 18.23
C CYS A 264 5.40 -4.79 17.99
N ASP A 265 5.93 -5.41 19.03
CA ASP A 265 6.65 -6.68 18.90
C ASP A 265 5.68 -7.86 18.76
N THR A 266 5.36 -8.18 17.51
CA THR A 266 4.51 -9.33 17.15
C THR A 266 5.27 -10.66 17.14
N PHE A 267 6.61 -10.63 17.16
CA PHE A 267 7.43 -11.82 17.02
C PHE A 267 7.72 -12.52 18.34
N ASN A 268 7.80 -11.78 19.44
CA ASN A 268 8.06 -12.31 20.76
C ASN A 268 6.80 -12.45 21.66
N THR A 269 5.61 -12.31 21.06
CA THR A 269 4.35 -12.52 21.77
C THR A 269 3.77 -13.91 21.50
N GLN A 270 3.13 -14.51 22.52
CA GLN A 270 2.38 -15.77 22.39
C GLN A 270 0.95 -15.53 21.87
N THR A 271 0.42 -14.32 22.06
CA THR A 271 -0.96 -13.98 21.65
C THR A 271 -0.90 -12.85 20.60
N LEU A 272 -1.31 -13.18 19.38
CA LEU A 272 -1.47 -12.24 18.30
C LEU A 272 -2.85 -11.57 18.30
#